data_fbf11ab9a44e11a3ec73008274cac774
#
_entry.id   fbf11ab9a44e11a3ec73008274cac774
#
_cell.length_a   1.000
_cell.length_b   1.000
_cell.length_c   1.000
_cell.angle_alpha   90.00
_cell.angle_beta   90.00
_cell.angle_gamma   90.00
#
_symmetry.space_group_name_H-M   'P 1'
#
loop_
_entity.id
_entity.type
_entity.pdbx_description
1 polymer ?
#
loop_
_entity_poly.entity_id
_entity_poly.type
_entity_poly.pdbx_seq_one_letter_code
_entity_poly.pdbx_strand_id
1 'polypeptide(L)'
;MRLKNYTDLPTEQVRAVIRAVCPSAVTRFDVRISNGRAFRARAYPQGSGYHATADPFIVCIIQKKPHVIIKPRGAYLPMAIGSRMEQLVVLVAHELRHLWQAKHSRGKVWGSKGRFSERDADAYALKMLRCFRRGELL
;
A
#
# COMPACT_ATOMS: atom_id res chain seq x y z
N MET A 1 3.20 -10.95 9.95
CA MET A 1 3.51 -10.43 8.61
C MET A 1 4.86 -10.96 8.15
N ARG A 2 4.89 -11.56 6.98
CA ARG A 2 6.16 -11.89 6.31
C ARG A 2 6.48 -10.81 5.31
N LEU A 3 7.71 -10.28 5.38
CA LEU A 3 8.19 -9.21 4.53
C LEU A 3 9.37 -9.70 3.70
N LYS A 4 9.27 -9.52 2.38
CA LYS A 4 10.38 -9.71 1.45
C LYS A 4 10.76 -8.35 0.87
N ASN A 5 11.84 -7.78 1.37
CA ASN A 5 12.35 -6.48 0.93
C ASN A 5 13.52 -6.67 -0.03
N TYR A 6 13.28 -6.43 -1.30
CA TYR A 6 14.29 -6.50 -2.36
C TYR A 6 14.81 -5.10 -2.74
N THR A 7 14.57 -4.10 -1.88
CA THR A 7 15.06 -2.75 -2.09
C THR A 7 16.30 -2.49 -1.26
N ASP A 8 16.93 -1.35 -1.49
CA ASP A 8 18.04 -0.84 -0.68
C ASP A 8 17.58 -0.10 0.58
N LEU A 9 16.26 0.05 0.78
CA LEU A 9 15.75 0.65 2.00
C LEU A 9 15.97 -0.29 3.19
N PRO A 10 16.31 0.25 4.37
CA PRO A 10 16.52 -0.58 5.56
C PRO A 10 15.25 -1.35 5.93
N THR A 11 15.38 -2.67 6.05
CA THR A 11 14.23 -3.57 6.27
C THR A 11 13.46 -3.23 7.54
N GLU A 12 14.13 -2.83 8.62
CA GLU A 12 13.44 -2.47 9.85
C GLU A 12 12.61 -1.20 9.71
N GLN A 13 13.09 -0.22 8.93
CA GLN A 13 12.29 0.98 8.64
C GLN A 13 11.09 0.64 7.75
N VAL A 14 11.29 -0.20 6.75
CA VAL A 14 10.19 -0.69 5.91
C VAL A 14 9.13 -1.38 6.75
N ARG A 15 9.54 -2.28 7.62
CA ARG A 15 8.66 -3.00 8.54
C ARG A 15 7.88 -2.04 9.44
N ALA A 16 8.57 -1.06 10.00
CA ALA A 16 7.94 -0.05 10.88
C ALA A 16 6.88 0.76 10.14
N VAL A 17 7.15 1.17 8.91
CA VAL A 17 6.18 1.88 8.07
C VAL A 17 4.94 1.01 7.81
N ILE A 18 5.14 -0.25 7.40
CA ILE A 18 4.03 -1.15 7.12
C ILE A 18 3.14 -1.32 8.34
N ARG A 19 3.73 -1.54 9.50
CA ARG A 19 2.99 -1.68 10.76
C ARG A 19 2.24 -0.40 11.13
N ALA A 20 2.88 0.75 10.92
CA ALA A 20 2.29 2.04 11.28
C ALA A 20 1.07 2.40 10.42
N VAL A 21 1.06 2.02 9.15
CA VAL A 21 -0.05 2.33 8.23
C VAL A 21 -1.10 1.22 8.16
N CYS A 22 -0.89 0.11 8.87
CA CYS A 22 -1.78 -1.03 8.82
C CYS A 22 -3.08 -0.75 9.59
N PRO A 23 -4.26 -0.88 8.96
CA PRO A 23 -5.52 -0.80 9.68
C PRO A 23 -5.62 -1.91 10.74
N SER A 24 -6.21 -1.60 11.89
CA SER A 24 -6.24 -2.52 13.04
C SER A 24 -6.89 -3.87 12.75
N ALA A 25 -7.85 -3.91 11.83
CA ALA A 25 -8.54 -5.15 11.48
C ALA A 25 -7.74 -6.05 10.53
N VAL A 26 -6.65 -5.55 9.95
CA VAL A 26 -5.81 -6.29 9.02
C VAL A 26 -4.63 -6.86 9.80
N THR A 27 -4.62 -8.16 10.02
CA THR A 27 -3.65 -8.79 10.94
C THR A 27 -2.75 -9.83 10.29
N ARG A 28 -3.21 -10.48 9.22
CA ARG A 28 -2.49 -11.56 8.58
C ARG A 28 -2.32 -11.26 7.09
N PHE A 29 -1.09 -10.98 6.70
CA PHE A 29 -0.76 -10.67 5.30
C PHE A 29 0.74 -10.76 5.08
N ASP A 30 1.13 -10.93 3.83
CA ASP A 30 2.52 -10.92 3.39
C ASP A 30 2.76 -9.73 2.47
N VAL A 31 3.97 -9.19 2.48
CA VAL A 31 4.36 -8.04 1.66
C VAL A 31 5.66 -8.32 0.93
N ARG A 32 5.68 -7.99 -0.34
CA ARG A 32 6.87 -8.01 -1.16
C ARG A 32 7.11 -6.63 -1.75
N ILE A 33 8.32 -6.10 -1.58
CA ILE A 33 8.70 -4.77 -2.07
C ILE A 33 9.94 -4.90 -2.94
N SER A 34 9.91 -4.27 -4.10
CA SER A 34 11.05 -4.22 -5.01
C SER A 34 11.20 -2.83 -5.63
N ASN A 35 12.39 -2.58 -6.18
CA ASN A 35 12.63 -1.40 -7.00
C ASN A 35 12.19 -1.67 -8.44
N GLY A 36 11.73 -0.64 -9.13
CA GLY A 36 11.38 -0.75 -10.53
C GLY A 36 11.21 0.61 -11.17
N ARG A 37 10.82 0.61 -12.44
CA ARG A 37 10.57 1.84 -13.19
C ARG A 37 9.19 2.41 -12.93
N ALA A 38 8.27 1.57 -12.47
CA ALA A 38 6.91 1.97 -12.20
C ALA A 38 6.70 2.21 -10.71
N PHE A 39 5.85 3.17 -10.39
CA PHE A 39 5.31 3.39 -9.05
C PHE A 39 3.94 2.72 -9.05
N ARG A 40 3.85 1.52 -8.49
CA ARG A 40 2.58 0.77 -8.46
C ARG A 40 2.59 -0.31 -7.40
N ALA A 41 1.39 -0.72 -7.01
CA ALA A 41 1.21 -1.84 -6.11
C ALA A 41 -0.06 -2.60 -6.45
N ARG A 42 -0.19 -3.78 -5.88
CA ARG A 42 -1.38 -4.60 -6.02
C ARG A 42 -1.61 -5.40 -4.76
N ALA A 43 -2.88 -5.54 -4.38
CA ALA A 43 -3.30 -6.39 -3.28
C ALA A 43 -4.01 -7.64 -3.80
N TYR A 44 -3.77 -8.74 -3.12
CA TYR A 44 -4.40 -10.04 -3.38
C TYR A 44 -5.05 -10.49 -2.07
N PRO A 45 -6.30 -10.12 -1.79
CA PRO A 45 -6.94 -10.38 -0.50
C PRO A 45 -7.11 -11.86 -0.17
N GLN A 46 -7.19 -12.71 -1.20
CA GLN A 46 -7.37 -14.15 -1.04
C GLN A 46 -6.10 -14.92 -1.33
N GLY A 47 -4.96 -14.24 -1.23
CA GLY A 47 -3.69 -14.81 -1.59
C GLY A 47 -3.45 -14.80 -3.09
N SER A 48 -2.34 -15.35 -3.53
CA SER A 48 -1.96 -15.40 -4.93
C SER A 48 -1.31 -16.73 -5.25
N GLY A 49 -1.94 -17.51 -6.12
CA GLY A 49 -1.35 -18.74 -6.62
C GLY A 49 -0.05 -18.48 -7.38
N TYR A 50 0.05 -17.34 -8.04
CA TYR A 50 1.25 -16.94 -8.76
C TYR A 50 2.47 -16.75 -7.84
N HIS A 51 2.22 -16.23 -6.63
CA HIS A 51 3.27 -16.04 -5.63
C HIS A 51 3.30 -17.17 -4.59
N ALA A 52 2.58 -18.25 -4.82
CA ALA A 52 2.51 -19.42 -3.94
C ALA A 52 2.19 -19.06 -2.49
N THR A 53 1.28 -18.13 -2.28
CA THR A 53 0.83 -17.72 -0.96
C THR A 53 -0.67 -17.87 -0.82
N ALA A 54 -1.12 -18.43 0.33
CA ALA A 54 -2.52 -18.56 0.68
C ALA A 54 -3.02 -17.38 1.53
N ASP A 55 -2.11 -16.66 2.19
CA ASP A 55 -2.46 -15.49 2.98
C ASP A 55 -2.68 -14.26 2.07
N PRO A 56 -3.43 -13.26 2.52
CA PRO A 56 -3.50 -11.99 1.82
C PRO A 56 -2.10 -11.46 1.51
N PHE A 57 -1.94 -10.88 0.35
CA PHE A 57 -0.62 -10.57 -0.17
C PHE A 57 -0.61 -9.21 -0.87
N ILE A 58 0.46 -8.45 -0.64
CA ILE A 58 0.68 -7.14 -1.27
C ILE A 58 2.01 -7.16 -1.99
N VAL A 59 2.01 -6.69 -3.23
CA VAL A 59 3.21 -6.47 -4.02
C VAL A 59 3.34 -4.97 -4.28
N CYS A 60 4.49 -4.40 -3.92
CA CYS A 60 4.78 -2.98 -4.16
C CYS A 60 6.04 -2.84 -5.00
N ILE A 61 5.99 -1.93 -5.96
CA ILE A 61 7.14 -1.51 -6.74
C ILE A 61 7.34 -0.02 -6.53
N ILE A 62 8.49 0.36 -5.98
CA ILE A 62 8.85 1.76 -5.78
C ILE A 62 9.93 2.17 -6.77
N GLN A 63 9.91 3.44 -7.15
CA GLN A 63 10.92 3.98 -8.05
C GLN A 63 12.20 4.31 -7.28
N LYS A 64 13.33 4.20 -7.95
CA LYS A 64 14.60 4.71 -7.42
C LYS A 64 14.60 6.22 -7.32
N LYS A 65 13.93 6.89 -8.25
CA LYS A 65 13.73 8.33 -8.25
C LYS A 65 12.78 8.71 -7.10
N PRO A 66 13.15 9.65 -6.22
CA PRO A 66 12.35 9.94 -5.03
C PRO A 66 11.01 10.61 -5.31
N HIS A 67 10.98 11.52 -6.29
CA HIS A 67 9.79 12.33 -6.54
C HIS A 67 8.82 11.64 -7.49
N VAL A 68 7.56 11.53 -7.05
CA VAL A 68 6.46 11.02 -7.86
C VAL A 68 5.29 11.99 -7.75
N ILE A 69 4.74 12.38 -8.90
CA ILE A 69 3.55 13.22 -8.97
C ILE A 69 2.39 12.37 -9.44
N ILE A 70 1.38 12.26 -8.60
CA ILE A 70 0.11 11.62 -8.96
C ILE A 70 -0.87 12.71 -9.34
N LYS A 71 -1.30 12.71 -10.61
CA LYS A 71 -2.31 13.65 -11.09
C LYS A 71 -3.71 13.16 -10.78
N PRO A 72 -4.68 14.04 -10.56
CA PRO A 72 -6.07 13.61 -10.38
C PRO A 72 -6.54 12.89 -11.64
N ARG A 73 -7.03 11.65 -11.44
CA ARG A 73 -7.49 10.81 -12.54
C ARG A 73 -8.56 9.84 -12.02
N GLY A 74 -9.80 10.00 -12.49
CA GLY A 74 -10.91 9.16 -12.04
C GLY A 74 -11.09 9.23 -10.54
N ALA A 75 -10.95 8.10 -9.85
CA ALA A 75 -11.07 8.01 -8.40
C ALA A 75 -9.78 8.36 -7.64
N TYR A 76 -8.65 8.50 -8.35
CA TYR A 76 -7.36 8.77 -7.72
C TYR A 76 -7.22 10.22 -7.29
N LEU A 77 -6.70 10.42 -6.09
CA LEU A 77 -6.46 11.74 -5.52
C LEU A 77 -5.07 12.27 -5.92
N PRO A 78 -4.93 13.58 -6.14
CA PRO A 78 -3.62 14.14 -6.44
C PRO A 78 -2.69 14.07 -5.24
N MET A 79 -1.44 13.68 -5.47
CA MET A 79 -0.41 13.62 -4.45
C MET A 79 0.94 13.99 -5.04
N ALA A 80 1.72 14.76 -4.29
CA ALA A 80 3.13 15.02 -4.58
C ALA A 80 3.97 14.26 -3.57
N ILE A 81 4.69 13.24 -4.03
CA ILE A 81 5.51 12.38 -3.20
C ILE A 81 6.95 12.83 -3.30
N GLY A 82 7.60 13.07 -2.16
CA GLY A 82 8.92 13.69 -2.10
C GLY A 82 10.08 12.78 -1.72
N SER A 83 9.82 11.52 -1.37
CA SER A 83 10.88 10.58 -1.01
C SER A 83 10.46 9.15 -1.30
N ARG A 84 11.44 8.25 -1.30
CA ARG A 84 11.18 6.82 -1.51
C ARG A 84 10.40 6.20 -0.35
N MET A 85 10.66 6.66 0.88
CA MET A 85 9.86 6.23 2.02
C MET A 85 8.41 6.71 1.92
N GLU A 86 8.18 7.93 1.41
CA GLU A 86 6.81 8.40 1.14
C GLU A 86 6.13 7.56 0.06
N GLN A 87 6.85 7.13 -0.97
CA GLN A 87 6.31 6.18 -1.95
C GLN A 87 5.81 4.91 -1.27
N LEU A 88 6.62 4.37 -0.38
CA LEU A 88 6.27 3.16 0.38
C LEU A 88 5.03 3.39 1.24
N VAL A 89 4.97 4.49 1.97
CA VAL A 89 3.80 4.85 2.80
C VAL A 89 2.53 4.84 1.96
N VAL A 90 2.54 5.54 0.83
CA VAL A 90 1.36 5.68 -0.03
C VAL A 90 0.94 4.34 -0.62
N LEU A 91 1.87 3.59 -1.20
CA LEU A 91 1.54 2.31 -1.85
C LEU A 91 1.04 1.27 -0.85
N VAL A 92 1.74 1.12 0.27
CA VAL A 92 1.36 0.11 1.27
C VAL A 92 0.04 0.49 1.93
N ALA A 93 -0.14 1.76 2.30
CA ALA A 93 -1.39 2.21 2.92
C ALA A 93 -2.60 1.98 1.99
N HIS A 94 -2.45 2.31 0.71
CA HIS A 94 -3.48 2.11 -0.30
C HIS A 94 -3.87 0.62 -0.39
N GLU A 95 -2.90 -0.25 -0.51
CA GLU A 95 -3.15 -1.69 -0.68
C GLU A 95 -3.65 -2.35 0.61
N LEU A 96 -3.16 -1.94 1.77
CA LEU A 96 -3.68 -2.42 3.04
C LEU A 96 -5.14 -1.99 3.24
N ARG A 97 -5.50 -0.81 2.75
CA ARG A 97 -6.91 -0.39 2.79
C ARG A 97 -7.79 -1.28 1.93
N HIS A 98 -7.29 -1.77 0.79
CA HIS A 98 -8.00 -2.77 0.00
C HIS A 98 -8.18 -4.09 0.77
N LEU A 99 -7.19 -4.54 1.51
CA LEU A 99 -7.35 -5.72 2.38
C LEU A 99 -8.42 -5.47 3.45
N TRP A 100 -8.44 -4.27 4.03
CA TRP A 100 -9.46 -3.87 4.98
C TRP A 100 -10.87 -3.87 4.35
N GLN A 101 -10.99 -3.31 3.15
CA GLN A 101 -12.26 -3.30 2.40
C GLN A 101 -12.77 -4.71 2.14
N ALA A 102 -11.90 -5.61 1.70
CA ALA A 102 -12.26 -7.01 1.46
C ALA A 102 -12.82 -7.67 2.70
N LYS A 103 -12.23 -7.39 3.86
CA LYS A 103 -12.66 -7.95 5.13
C LYS A 103 -14.01 -7.40 5.59
N HIS A 104 -14.31 -6.14 5.30
CA HIS A 104 -15.52 -5.46 5.74
C HIS A 104 -16.66 -5.51 4.72
N SER A 105 -16.41 -5.99 3.52
CA SER A 105 -17.42 -6.06 2.47
C SER A 105 -18.28 -7.33 2.52
N ARG A 106 -18.10 -8.19 3.52
CA ARG A 106 -18.83 -9.46 3.66
C ARG A 106 -18.73 -10.35 2.43
N GLY A 107 -17.55 -10.42 1.82
CA GLY A 107 -17.34 -11.18 0.60
C GLY A 107 -17.91 -10.54 -0.65
N LYS A 108 -18.50 -9.37 -0.52
CA LYS A 108 -18.86 -8.58 -1.69
C LYS A 108 -17.60 -8.03 -2.32
N VAL A 109 -17.68 -7.91 -3.57
CA VAL A 109 -16.66 -7.68 -4.54
C VAL A 109 -15.63 -6.65 -4.11
N TRP A 110 -14.59 -7.15 -3.57
CA TRP A 110 -13.39 -6.44 -3.34
C TRP A 110 -12.88 -5.83 -4.65
N GLY A 111 -12.54 -4.55 -4.60
CA GLY A 111 -11.94 -3.90 -5.76
C GLY A 111 -12.79 -3.94 -7.00
N SER A 112 -14.07 -4.36 -6.90
CA SER A 112 -14.93 -4.38 -8.05
C SER A 112 -15.06 -2.96 -8.53
N LYS A 113 -14.27 -2.61 -9.48
CA LYS A 113 -14.46 -1.48 -10.41
C LYS A 113 -15.23 -0.29 -9.81
N GLY A 114 -15.44 -0.29 -8.49
CA GLY A 114 -16.15 0.75 -7.79
C GLY A 114 -15.20 1.89 -7.52
N ARG A 115 -15.54 3.06 -8.03
CA ARG A 115 -14.85 4.31 -7.68
C ARG A 115 -14.66 4.49 -6.18
N PHE A 116 -15.55 3.91 -5.39
CA PHE A 116 -15.48 3.95 -3.94
C PHE A 116 -14.27 3.24 -3.37
N SER A 117 -14.00 2.06 -3.87
CA SER A 117 -12.88 1.25 -3.41
C SER A 117 -11.55 1.96 -3.61
N GLU A 118 -11.31 2.49 -4.81
CA GLU A 118 -10.08 3.20 -5.13
C GLU A 118 -9.99 4.55 -4.43
N ARG A 119 -11.09 5.31 -4.39
CA ARG A 119 -11.13 6.61 -3.75
C ARG A 119 -10.91 6.50 -2.24
N ASP A 120 -11.56 5.53 -1.59
CA ASP A 120 -11.37 5.28 -0.17
C ASP A 120 -9.93 4.88 0.13
N ALA A 121 -9.34 4.01 -0.67
CA ALA A 121 -7.94 3.58 -0.51
C ALA A 121 -6.99 4.76 -0.69
N ASP A 122 -7.22 5.62 -1.67
CA ASP A 122 -6.41 6.82 -1.90
C ASP A 122 -6.58 7.84 -0.76
N ALA A 123 -7.78 8.02 -0.26
CA ALA A 123 -8.03 8.92 0.88
C ALA A 123 -7.27 8.44 2.11
N TYR A 124 -7.28 7.14 2.36
CA TYR A 124 -6.52 6.55 3.45
C TYR A 124 -5.01 6.74 3.25
N ALA A 125 -4.51 6.49 2.05
CA ALA A 125 -3.10 6.66 1.72
C ALA A 125 -2.65 8.12 1.91
N LEU A 126 -3.47 9.08 1.47
CA LEU A 126 -3.17 10.51 1.63
C LEU A 126 -3.14 10.90 3.11
N LYS A 127 -4.08 10.38 3.91
CA LYS A 127 -4.09 10.60 5.36
C LYS A 127 -2.80 10.08 5.99
N MET A 128 -2.38 8.87 5.63
CA MET A 128 -1.15 8.28 6.17
C MET A 128 0.09 9.06 5.72
N LEU A 129 0.12 9.52 4.49
CA LEU A 129 1.22 10.37 4.00
C LEU A 129 1.33 11.67 4.81
N ARG A 130 0.22 12.31 5.09
CA ARG A 130 0.18 13.52 5.91
C ARG A 130 0.66 13.25 7.35
N CYS A 131 0.22 12.14 7.94
CA CYS A 131 0.68 11.72 9.26
C CYS A 131 2.17 11.45 9.26
N PHE A 132 2.68 10.78 8.25
CA PHE A 132 4.11 10.51 8.09
C PHE A 132 4.92 11.81 8.04
N ARG A 133 4.47 12.78 7.25
CA ARG A 133 5.13 14.09 7.10
C ARG A 133 5.15 14.89 8.40
N ARG A 134 4.14 14.72 9.25
CA ARG A 134 4.09 15.38 10.56
C ARG A 134 4.83 14.61 11.66
N GLY A 135 5.45 13.48 11.32
CA GLY A 135 6.14 12.65 12.31
C GLY A 135 5.19 11.91 13.27
N GLU A 136 3.94 11.73 12.89
CA GLU A 136 2.92 11.10 13.75
C GLU A 136 2.80 9.58 13.55
N LEU A 137 3.47 9.00 12.57
CA LEU A 137 3.42 7.55 12.33
C LEU A 137 4.53 6.78 13.05
N LEU A 138 5.71 7.35 13.15
CA LEU A 138 6.89 6.65 13.66
C LEU A 138 7.47 7.36 14.89
#